data_a2aaadfa2559f57e05e059bebb1bd641
#
_entry.id   a2aaadfa2559f57e05e059bebb1bd641
#
_cell.length_a   1.000
_cell.length_b   1.000
_cell.length_c   1.000
_cell.angle_alpha   90.00
_cell.angle_beta   90.00
_cell.angle_gamma   90.00
#
_symmetry.space_group_name_H-M   'P 1'
#
loop_
_entity.id
_entity.type
_entity.pdbx_description
1 polymer ?
#
loop_
_entity_poly.entity_id
_entity_poly.type
_entity_poly.pdbx_seq_one_letter_code
_entity_poly.pdbx_strand_id
1 'polypeptide(L)'
;MEQKKDKIVLHTCCAICSGYPVSFLQDAGYQVISYFYNPNIYPESEYYKRLEAERTLCSYFGCELVEAEYNPDEYYSAVAGLEDEPEKGKRCDKCFELRLRKTAEFAKANSIKNFTTSIVISPHKNFAKLTAIGEKIANEYSLNYAAIDFKKKDGFLKTNKIS
;
A
#
# COMPACT_ATOMS: atom_id res chain seq x y z
N MET A 1 -27.91 -12.99 11.89
CA MET A 1 -27.45 -12.27 10.68
C MET A 1 -26.02 -11.84 10.85
N GLU A 2 -25.15 -12.34 10.01
CA GLU A 2 -23.77 -11.91 10.06
C GLU A 2 -23.66 -10.47 9.55
N GLN A 3 -22.97 -9.62 10.31
CA GLN A 3 -22.66 -8.28 9.84
C GLN A 3 -21.63 -8.37 8.73
N LYS A 4 -21.94 -7.73 7.62
CA LYS A 4 -21.00 -7.66 6.51
C LYS A 4 -19.84 -6.75 6.92
N LYS A 5 -18.62 -7.27 6.86
CA LYS A 5 -17.43 -6.48 7.17
C LYS A 5 -17.21 -5.42 6.10
N ASP A 6 -16.79 -4.23 6.54
CA ASP A 6 -16.35 -3.20 5.61
C ASP A 6 -15.08 -3.66 4.92
N LYS A 7 -15.00 -3.39 3.63
CA LYS A 7 -13.80 -3.68 2.85
C LYS A 7 -12.84 -2.51 2.89
N ILE A 8 -11.55 -2.82 2.88
CA ILE A 8 -10.50 -1.81 2.74
C ILE A 8 -9.45 -2.32 1.77
N VAL A 9 -9.02 -1.45 0.85
CA VAL A 9 -7.93 -1.77 -0.06
C VAL A 9 -6.63 -1.31 0.59
N LEU A 10 -5.73 -2.24 0.84
CA LEU A 10 -4.42 -1.97 1.41
C LEU A 10 -3.38 -2.06 0.29
N HIS A 11 -2.79 -0.94 -0.07
CA HIS A 11 -1.65 -0.96 -0.99
C HIS A 11 -0.47 -1.65 -0.32
N THR A 12 0.12 -2.65 -0.96
CA THR A 12 1.23 -3.43 -0.40
C THR A 12 2.41 -3.42 -1.34
N CYS A 13 3.62 -3.43 -0.77
CA CYS A 13 4.86 -3.45 -1.55
C CYS A 13 5.77 -4.64 -1.22
N CYS A 14 5.66 -5.23 -0.05
CA CYS A 14 6.39 -6.42 0.33
C CYS A 14 5.81 -7.01 1.61
N ALA A 15 6.08 -8.31 1.85
CA ALA A 15 5.55 -9.01 3.00
C ALA A 15 6.06 -8.44 4.34
N ILE A 16 7.32 -7.95 4.36
CA ILE A 16 7.89 -7.35 5.57
C ILE A 16 7.05 -6.15 6.02
N CYS A 17 6.54 -5.36 5.08
CA CYS A 17 5.78 -4.17 5.39
C CYS A 17 4.29 -4.43 5.59
N SER A 18 3.73 -5.51 5.02
CA SER A 18 2.28 -5.70 5.00
C SER A 18 1.74 -6.61 6.11
N GLY A 19 2.59 -7.42 6.75
CA GLY A 19 2.12 -8.40 7.73
C GLY A 19 1.35 -7.79 8.89
N TYR A 20 1.93 -6.84 9.59
CA TYR A 20 1.24 -6.19 10.71
C TYR A 20 0.05 -5.35 10.26
N PRO A 21 0.15 -4.53 9.19
CA PRO A 21 -1.03 -3.80 8.70
C PRO A 21 -2.21 -4.71 8.36
N VAL A 22 -2.00 -5.85 7.70
CA VAL A 22 -3.08 -6.79 7.41
C VAL A 22 -3.72 -7.28 8.71
N SER A 23 -2.91 -7.74 9.65
CA SER A 23 -3.39 -8.23 10.94
C SER A 23 -4.17 -7.16 11.69
N PHE A 24 -3.61 -5.94 11.76
CA PHE A 24 -4.25 -4.81 12.45
C PHE A 24 -5.63 -4.51 11.86
N LEU A 25 -5.72 -4.44 10.53
CA LEU A 25 -6.97 -4.11 9.86
C LEU A 25 -8.01 -5.23 10.02
N GLN A 26 -7.59 -6.49 9.98
CA GLN A 26 -8.50 -7.61 10.22
C GLN A 26 -9.04 -7.58 11.64
N ASP A 27 -8.18 -7.29 12.62
CA ASP A 27 -8.59 -7.19 14.02
C ASP A 27 -9.54 -6.01 14.25
N ALA A 28 -9.42 -4.96 13.44
CA ALA A 28 -10.31 -3.80 13.50
C ALA A 28 -11.67 -4.07 12.82
N GLY A 29 -11.85 -5.23 12.20
CA GLY A 29 -13.13 -5.61 11.60
C GLY A 29 -13.22 -5.42 10.10
N TYR A 30 -12.11 -5.13 9.42
CA TYR A 30 -12.12 -4.98 7.97
C TYR A 30 -11.87 -6.29 7.23
N GLN A 31 -12.48 -6.39 6.06
CA GLN A 31 -12.08 -7.39 5.07
C GLN A 31 -11.00 -6.74 4.21
N VAL A 32 -9.76 -7.20 4.36
CA VAL A 32 -8.61 -6.59 3.70
C VAL A 32 -8.43 -7.16 2.30
N ILE A 33 -8.24 -6.26 1.34
CA ILE A 33 -7.85 -6.60 -0.01
C ILE A 33 -6.46 -6.03 -0.25
N SER A 34 -5.46 -6.90 -0.37
CA SER A 34 -4.09 -6.48 -0.65
C SER A 34 -3.98 -6.13 -2.13
N TYR A 35 -3.59 -4.90 -2.42
CA TYR A 35 -3.44 -4.41 -3.79
C TYR A 35 -1.95 -4.21 -4.05
N PHE A 36 -1.37 -5.10 -4.83
CA PHE A 36 0.05 -5.10 -5.14
C PHE A 36 0.28 -4.35 -6.46
N TYR A 37 0.67 -3.08 -6.34
CA TYR A 37 0.96 -2.22 -7.48
C TYR A 37 2.25 -1.46 -7.19
N ASN A 38 3.34 -1.87 -7.83
CA ASN A 38 4.67 -1.34 -7.52
C ASN A 38 5.52 -1.25 -8.78
N PRO A 39 5.21 -0.29 -9.68
CA PRO A 39 5.97 -0.15 -10.92
C PRO A 39 7.39 0.35 -10.71
N ASN A 40 7.71 0.80 -9.48
CA ASN A 40 9.02 1.30 -9.11
C ASN A 40 10.03 0.20 -8.76
N ILE A 41 9.59 -1.05 -8.61
CA ILE A 41 10.50 -2.13 -8.22
C ILE A 41 11.31 -2.58 -9.43
N TYR A 42 12.63 -2.63 -9.26
CA TYR A 42 13.58 -3.04 -10.29
C TYR A 42 14.70 -3.82 -9.62
N PRO A 43 15.24 -4.88 -10.23
CA PRO A 43 14.85 -5.46 -11.51
C PRO A 43 13.55 -6.27 -11.41
N GLU A 44 13.03 -6.72 -12.56
CA GLU A 44 11.79 -7.49 -12.63
C GLU A 44 11.83 -8.74 -11.75
N SER A 45 12.99 -9.39 -11.62
CA SER A 45 13.15 -10.55 -10.75
C SER A 45 12.85 -10.21 -9.28
N GLU A 46 13.24 -9.02 -8.83
CA GLU A 46 12.94 -8.55 -7.48
C GLU A 46 11.44 -8.31 -7.32
N TYR A 47 10.79 -7.76 -8.35
CA TYR A 47 9.35 -7.56 -8.34
C TYR A 47 8.60 -8.89 -8.09
N TYR A 48 8.93 -9.92 -8.86
CA TYR A 48 8.27 -11.21 -8.73
C TYR A 48 8.59 -11.91 -7.41
N LYS A 49 9.80 -11.72 -6.88
CA LYS A 49 10.16 -12.23 -5.57
C LYS A 49 9.29 -11.64 -4.46
N ARG A 50 9.08 -10.33 -4.50
CA ARG A 50 8.22 -9.65 -3.52
C ARG A 50 6.76 -10.01 -3.69
N LEU A 51 6.30 -10.16 -4.93
CA LEU A 51 4.94 -10.58 -5.22
C LEU A 51 4.68 -11.98 -4.65
N GLU A 52 5.61 -12.91 -4.85
CA GLU A 52 5.46 -14.27 -4.33
C GLU A 52 5.41 -14.28 -2.80
N ALA A 53 6.21 -13.46 -2.14
CA ALA A 53 6.17 -13.32 -0.68
C ALA A 53 4.81 -12.78 -0.23
N GLU A 54 4.25 -11.83 -0.97
CA GLU A 54 2.94 -11.28 -0.64
C GLU A 54 1.82 -12.32 -0.86
N ARG A 55 1.93 -13.14 -1.89
CA ARG A 55 0.99 -14.27 -2.11
C ARG A 55 0.97 -15.19 -0.90
N THR A 56 2.15 -15.54 -0.40
CA THR A 56 2.29 -16.39 0.78
C THR A 56 1.67 -15.74 2.02
N LEU A 57 1.93 -14.45 2.22
CA LEU A 57 1.39 -13.72 3.35
C LEU A 57 -0.14 -13.64 3.29
N CYS A 58 -0.70 -13.33 2.13
CA CYS A 58 -2.15 -13.24 1.98
C CYS A 58 -2.82 -14.59 2.19
N SER A 59 -2.18 -15.67 1.74
CA SER A 59 -2.67 -17.01 2.00
C SER A 59 -2.69 -17.32 3.50
N TYR A 60 -1.64 -16.91 4.20
CA TYR A 60 -1.54 -17.11 5.66
C TYR A 60 -2.65 -16.38 6.41
N PHE A 61 -2.92 -15.11 6.06
CA PHE A 61 -3.94 -14.31 6.74
C PHE A 61 -5.34 -14.51 6.17
N GLY A 62 -5.48 -15.24 5.08
CA GLY A 62 -6.78 -15.44 4.45
C GLY A 62 -7.35 -14.17 3.82
N CYS A 63 -6.50 -13.25 3.34
CA CYS A 63 -6.96 -12.05 2.66
C CYS A 63 -6.79 -12.17 1.14
N GLU A 64 -7.63 -11.43 0.42
CA GLU A 64 -7.58 -11.40 -1.04
C GLU A 64 -6.37 -10.61 -1.51
N LEU A 65 -5.69 -11.12 -2.54
CA LEU A 65 -4.59 -10.40 -3.20
C LEU A 65 -4.99 -10.05 -4.62
N VAL A 66 -4.87 -8.77 -4.96
CA VAL A 66 -5.06 -8.29 -6.33
C VAL A 66 -3.69 -7.90 -6.88
N GLU A 67 -3.27 -8.57 -7.94
CA GLU A 67 -1.99 -8.33 -8.60
C GLU A 67 -2.21 -7.38 -9.75
N ALA A 68 -1.82 -6.12 -9.58
CA ALA A 68 -1.92 -5.13 -10.63
C ALA A 68 -0.85 -5.37 -11.69
N GLU A 69 -1.07 -4.86 -12.89
CA GLU A 69 -0.11 -4.98 -13.97
C GLU A 69 1.23 -4.34 -13.58
N TYR A 70 2.32 -5.04 -13.86
CA TYR A 70 3.67 -4.52 -13.66
C TYR A 70 4.11 -3.78 -14.92
N ASN A 71 4.06 -2.45 -14.87
CA ASN A 71 4.48 -1.58 -15.96
C ASN A 71 5.43 -0.52 -15.43
N PRO A 72 6.76 -0.76 -15.48
CA PRO A 72 7.74 0.20 -14.97
C PRO A 72 7.69 1.55 -15.65
N ASP A 73 7.19 1.63 -16.88
CA ASP A 73 7.09 2.91 -17.60
C ASP A 73 6.17 3.89 -16.88
N GLU A 74 5.18 3.41 -16.15
CA GLU A 74 4.33 4.27 -15.34
C GLU A 74 5.13 4.99 -14.26
N TYR A 75 6.07 4.29 -13.62
CA TYR A 75 6.95 4.90 -12.63
C TYR A 75 7.88 5.92 -13.28
N TYR A 76 8.53 5.55 -14.37
CA TYR A 76 9.47 6.46 -15.04
C TYR A 76 8.77 7.71 -15.55
N SER A 77 7.56 7.60 -16.05
CA SER A 77 6.77 8.76 -16.48
C SER A 77 6.42 9.67 -15.31
N ALA A 78 6.05 9.08 -14.18
CA ALA A 78 5.66 9.86 -12.99
C ALA A 78 6.81 10.64 -12.39
N VAL A 79 8.05 10.13 -12.48
CA VAL A 79 9.23 10.76 -11.88
C VAL A 79 10.14 11.41 -12.92
N ALA A 80 9.68 11.57 -14.15
CA ALA A 80 10.47 12.19 -15.20
C ALA A 80 10.96 13.58 -14.78
N GLY A 81 12.25 13.82 -14.95
CA GLY A 81 12.88 15.08 -14.54
C GLY A 81 13.31 15.14 -13.08
N LEU A 82 13.03 14.10 -12.30
CA LEU A 82 13.34 14.09 -10.86
C LEU A 82 14.37 13.03 -10.49
N GLU A 83 15.10 12.50 -11.48
CA GLU A 83 16.04 11.38 -11.27
C GLU A 83 17.17 11.74 -10.30
N ASP A 84 17.56 13.01 -10.24
CA ASP A 84 18.64 13.47 -9.37
C ASP A 84 18.17 13.92 -7.98
N GLU A 85 16.86 13.85 -7.71
CA GLU A 85 16.35 14.22 -6.40
C GLU A 85 16.75 13.17 -5.36
N PRO A 86 17.07 13.61 -4.14
CA PRO A 86 17.44 12.67 -3.08
C PRO A 86 16.25 11.83 -2.63
N GLU A 87 16.54 10.71 -1.98
CA GLU A 87 15.51 9.93 -1.33
C GLU A 87 14.71 10.80 -0.36
N LYS A 88 13.40 10.59 -0.27
CA LYS A 88 12.43 11.39 0.47
C LYS A 88 12.16 12.77 -0.13
N GLY A 89 12.69 13.05 -1.33
CA GLY A 89 12.40 14.28 -2.06
C GLY A 89 11.22 14.13 -2.99
N LYS A 90 11.16 15.01 -4.00
CA LYS A 90 10.02 15.06 -4.93
C LYS A 90 9.80 13.77 -5.71
N ARG A 91 10.87 13.04 -6.04
CA ARG A 91 10.76 11.77 -6.75
C ARG A 91 9.97 10.75 -5.93
N CYS A 92 10.28 10.65 -4.63
CA CYS A 92 9.55 9.74 -3.74
C CYS A 92 8.10 10.16 -3.57
N ASP A 93 7.84 11.46 -3.45
CA ASP A 93 6.48 11.99 -3.32
C ASP A 93 5.64 11.62 -4.55
N LYS A 94 6.19 11.78 -5.75
CA LYS A 94 5.49 11.43 -6.98
C LYS A 94 5.25 9.92 -7.10
N CYS A 95 6.20 9.12 -6.66
CA CYS A 95 6.06 7.66 -6.65
C CYS A 95 4.94 7.23 -5.69
N PHE A 96 4.86 7.83 -4.50
CA PHE A 96 3.79 7.54 -3.55
C PHE A 96 2.44 7.97 -4.10
N GLU A 97 2.37 9.16 -4.68
CA GLU A 97 1.13 9.65 -5.28
C GLU A 97 0.63 8.72 -6.37
N LEU A 98 1.52 8.27 -7.25
CA LEU A 98 1.15 7.31 -8.30
C LEU A 98 0.55 6.05 -7.70
N ARG A 99 1.23 5.44 -6.73
CA ARG A 99 0.78 4.18 -6.14
C ARG A 99 -0.54 4.33 -5.38
N LEU A 100 -0.68 5.40 -4.61
CA LEU A 100 -1.91 5.65 -3.86
C LEU A 100 -3.08 6.01 -4.77
N ARG A 101 -2.81 6.75 -5.84
CA ARG A 101 -3.85 7.10 -6.82
C ARG A 101 -4.39 5.85 -7.52
N LYS A 102 -3.52 4.94 -7.92
CA LYS A 102 -3.96 3.67 -8.51
C LYS A 102 -4.75 2.82 -7.53
N THR A 103 -4.33 2.83 -6.26
CA THR A 103 -5.06 2.13 -5.20
C THR A 103 -6.47 2.70 -5.04
N ALA A 104 -6.59 4.02 -5.04
CA ALA A 104 -7.89 4.70 -4.94
C ALA A 104 -8.76 4.42 -6.17
N GLU A 105 -8.18 4.44 -7.36
CA GLU A 105 -8.91 4.11 -8.58
C GLU A 105 -9.47 2.69 -8.53
N PHE A 106 -8.66 1.73 -8.08
CA PHE A 106 -9.10 0.35 -7.91
C PHE A 106 -10.24 0.26 -6.90
N ALA A 107 -10.11 0.93 -5.76
CA ALA A 107 -11.14 0.93 -4.73
C ALA A 107 -12.45 1.47 -5.28
N LYS A 108 -12.39 2.60 -5.96
CA LYS A 108 -13.60 3.22 -6.54
C LYS A 108 -14.24 2.33 -7.60
N ALA A 109 -13.44 1.73 -8.46
CA ALA A 109 -13.95 0.83 -9.51
C ALA A 109 -14.65 -0.39 -8.93
N ASN A 110 -14.30 -0.80 -7.73
CA ASN A 110 -14.87 -1.96 -7.06
C ASN A 110 -15.86 -1.60 -5.94
N SER A 111 -16.29 -0.35 -5.90
CA SER A 111 -17.25 0.16 -4.91
C SER A 111 -16.77 -0.02 -3.46
N ILE A 112 -15.47 0.11 -3.25
CA ILE A 112 -14.85 0.06 -1.92
C ILE A 112 -14.52 1.49 -1.51
N LYS A 113 -15.00 1.90 -0.35
CA LYS A 113 -14.85 3.30 0.10
C LYS A 113 -13.56 3.60 0.82
N ASN A 114 -12.89 2.58 1.36
CA ASN A 114 -11.73 2.76 2.22
C ASN A 114 -10.47 2.25 1.55
N PHE A 115 -9.37 3.01 1.67
CA PHE A 115 -8.07 2.54 1.24
C PHE A 115 -6.97 3.07 2.16
N THR A 116 -5.84 2.41 2.16
CA THR A 116 -4.66 2.82 2.92
C THR A 116 -3.42 2.18 2.30
N THR A 117 -2.27 2.32 2.95
CA THR A 117 -1.02 1.77 2.44
C THR A 117 -0.17 1.20 3.56
N SER A 118 0.53 0.12 3.28
CA SER A 118 1.48 -0.49 4.20
C SER A 118 2.81 0.26 4.26
N ILE A 119 3.07 1.17 3.34
CA ILE A 119 4.35 1.91 3.26
C ILE A 119 4.63 2.67 4.55
N VAL A 120 3.60 3.14 5.25
CA VAL A 120 3.75 3.92 6.48
C VAL A 120 4.46 3.15 7.60
N ILE A 121 4.55 1.82 7.52
CA ILE A 121 5.25 1.04 8.53
C ILE A 121 6.77 1.17 8.43
N SER A 122 7.29 1.58 7.27
CA SER A 122 8.72 1.74 7.10
C SER A 122 9.24 2.91 7.93
N PRO A 123 10.34 2.70 8.70
CA PRO A 123 10.91 3.78 9.49
C PRO A 123 11.49 4.90 8.64
N HIS A 124 11.68 4.67 7.34
CA HIS A 124 12.23 5.64 6.42
C HIS A 124 11.18 6.49 5.72
N LYS A 125 9.89 6.28 5.99
CA LYS A 125 8.81 7.01 5.34
C LYS A 125 8.16 8.02 6.28
N ASN A 126 7.79 9.18 5.74
CA ASN A 126 7.19 10.25 6.52
C ASN A 126 5.68 10.09 6.55
N PHE A 127 5.15 9.75 7.73
CA PHE A 127 3.71 9.51 7.92
C PHE A 127 2.88 10.75 7.56
N ALA A 128 3.32 11.94 7.96
CA ALA A 128 2.56 13.16 7.70
C ALA A 128 2.44 13.46 6.20
N LYS A 129 3.53 13.25 5.44
CA LYS A 129 3.50 13.41 3.98
C LYS A 129 2.57 12.40 3.31
N LEU A 130 2.67 11.13 3.73
CA LEU A 130 1.82 10.08 3.16
C LEU A 130 0.35 10.34 3.47
N THR A 131 0.05 10.80 4.68
CA THR A 131 -1.31 11.15 5.07
C THR A 131 -1.86 12.29 4.21
N ALA A 132 -1.05 13.33 3.99
CA ALA A 132 -1.47 14.46 3.17
C ALA A 132 -1.76 14.03 1.73
N ILE A 133 -0.91 13.20 1.15
CA ILE A 133 -1.09 12.67 -0.20
C ILE A 133 -2.35 11.80 -0.25
N GLY A 134 -2.52 10.91 0.71
CA GLY A 134 -3.66 10.00 0.78
C GLY A 134 -4.99 10.73 0.91
N GLU A 135 -5.05 11.76 1.76
CA GLU A 135 -6.25 12.54 1.97
C GLU A 135 -6.62 13.37 0.74
N LYS A 136 -5.62 13.93 0.07
CA LYS A 136 -5.83 14.67 -1.17
C LYS A 136 -6.48 13.76 -2.23
N ILE A 137 -5.93 12.57 -2.39
CA ILE A 137 -6.44 11.60 -3.36
C ILE A 137 -7.84 11.12 -2.96
N ALA A 138 -8.06 10.87 -1.68
CA ALA A 138 -9.38 10.46 -1.18
C ALA A 138 -10.43 11.51 -1.51
N ASN A 139 -10.11 12.80 -1.34
CA ASN A 139 -11.04 13.87 -1.68
C ASN A 139 -11.33 13.90 -3.18
N GLU A 140 -10.34 13.68 -4.02
CA GLU A 140 -10.54 13.66 -5.47
C GLU A 140 -11.47 12.53 -5.93
N TYR A 141 -11.43 11.38 -5.25
CA TYR A 141 -12.21 10.20 -5.64
C TYR A 141 -13.43 9.96 -4.76
N SER A 142 -13.69 10.86 -3.80
CA SER A 142 -14.79 10.72 -2.83
C SER A 142 -14.69 9.42 -2.02
N LEU A 143 -13.48 9.13 -1.54
CA LEU A 143 -13.16 7.95 -0.75
C LEU A 143 -12.65 8.37 0.63
N ASN A 144 -12.41 7.38 1.48
CA ASN A 144 -11.81 7.56 2.80
C ASN A 144 -10.40 6.98 2.82
N TYR A 145 -9.42 7.81 3.16
CA TYR A 145 -8.08 7.32 3.40
C TYR A 145 -7.90 7.04 4.90
N ALA A 146 -7.60 5.80 5.24
CA ALA A 146 -7.37 5.41 6.63
C ALA A 146 -5.94 5.78 7.03
N ALA A 147 -5.79 6.89 7.75
CA ALA A 147 -4.50 7.41 8.18
C ALA A 147 -4.06 6.72 9.48
N ILE A 148 -3.44 5.55 9.33
CA ILE A 148 -3.00 4.74 10.47
C ILE A 148 -1.47 4.69 10.49
N ASP A 149 -0.88 5.08 11.62
CA ASP A 149 0.57 5.00 11.77
C ASP A 149 0.96 3.62 12.33
N PHE A 150 1.21 2.69 11.43
CA PHE A 150 1.57 1.32 11.79
C PHE A 150 2.95 1.21 12.46
N LYS A 151 3.77 2.28 12.44
CA LYS A 151 5.07 2.29 13.12
C LYS A 151 4.93 2.35 14.63
N LYS A 152 3.83 2.92 15.11
CA LYS A 152 3.58 3.04 16.55
C LYS A 152 3.32 1.66 17.15
N LYS A 153 3.61 1.50 18.44
CA LYS A 153 3.43 0.24 19.17
C LYS A 153 4.27 -0.90 18.56
N ASP A 154 5.46 -0.56 18.06
CA ASP A 154 6.41 -1.52 17.51
C ASP A 154 5.86 -2.30 16.30
N GLY A 155 5.01 -1.66 15.52
CA GLY A 155 4.41 -2.29 14.33
C GLY A 155 5.42 -2.90 13.38
N PHE A 156 6.52 -2.20 13.09
CA PHE A 156 7.57 -2.70 12.21
C PHE A 156 8.20 -3.99 12.77
N LEU A 157 8.50 -4.03 14.07
CA LEU A 157 9.06 -5.21 14.70
C LEU A 157 8.08 -6.38 14.70
N LYS A 158 6.79 -6.11 14.95
CA LYS A 158 5.75 -7.14 14.89
C LYS A 158 5.61 -7.71 13.48
N THR A 159 5.68 -6.87 12.47
CA THR A 159 5.63 -7.29 11.08
C THR A 159 6.80 -8.21 10.74
N ASN A 160 8.01 -7.86 11.18
CA ASN A 160 9.19 -8.68 10.96
C ASN A 160 9.07 -10.06 11.58
N LYS A 161 8.46 -10.15 12.77
CA LYS A 161 8.24 -11.44 13.45
C LYS A 161 7.22 -12.31 12.71
N ILE A 162 6.22 -11.68 12.09
CA ILE A 162 5.20 -12.39 11.31
C ILE A 162 5.76 -12.87 9.98
N SER A 163 6.56 -12.03 9.35
CA SER A 163 7.15 -12.30 8.03
C SER A 163 8.35 -13.21 8.11
#